data_afb1996e3c7363ef535689805d42a09a
#
_entry.id   afb1996e3c7363ef535689805d42a09a
#
_cell.length_a   1.000
_cell.length_b   1.000
_cell.length_c   1.000
_cell.angle_alpha   90.00
_cell.angle_beta   90.00
_cell.angle_gamma   90.00
#
_symmetry.space_group_name_H-M   'P 1'
#
loop_
_entity.id
_entity.type
_entity.pdbx_description
1 polymer ?
#
loop_
_entity_poly.entity_id
_entity_poly.type
_entity_poly.pdbx_seq_one_letter_code
_entity_poly.pdbx_strand_id
1 'polypeptide(L)'
;MKKILNKPENYVDETLAGLCLAHNDIYRQPQPRLITRANSSDKAKVGIVTGGGSGHLPVFTGYVGEGLLDAAAVGDVFASPSADLMADAIRAADNGQGVLLLYGNYGGDIMNFDMASETVDFEDNIRCTTVLATDDIASATPEEAHKRRGVAGMIYGFKMAGAKAQEGATLDEVTRIAQKTMENTRTIGCALTSCTLPAVGHRSEEHTSE
;
A
#
# COMPACT_ATOMS: atom_id res chain seq x y z
N MET A 1 2.94 11.53 -26.50
CA MET A 1 2.37 12.55 -25.59
C MET A 1 3.53 13.33 -24.99
N LYS A 2 3.49 14.69 -24.98
CA LYS A 2 4.50 15.48 -24.26
C LYS A 2 4.21 15.38 -22.76
N LYS A 3 5.19 14.99 -21.96
CA LYS A 3 5.13 14.94 -20.49
C LYS A 3 6.24 15.82 -19.91
N ILE A 4 5.97 16.47 -18.79
CA ILE A 4 7.02 17.12 -17.99
C ILE A 4 7.63 16.01 -17.13
N LEU A 5 8.81 15.59 -17.50
CA LEU A 5 9.54 14.50 -16.85
C LEU A 5 11.02 14.86 -16.85
N ASN A 6 11.68 14.72 -15.72
CA ASN A 6 13.12 14.78 -15.61
C ASN A 6 13.74 13.47 -16.16
N LYS A 7 14.78 12.97 -15.54
CA LYS A 7 15.33 11.68 -15.91
C LYS A 7 14.37 10.55 -15.52
N PRO A 8 14.04 9.63 -16.42
CA PRO A 8 13.09 8.55 -16.15
C PRO A 8 13.44 7.70 -14.92
N GLU A 9 14.72 7.46 -14.69
CA GLU A 9 15.25 6.70 -13.54
C GLU A 9 14.98 7.36 -12.18
N ASN A 10 14.80 8.68 -12.16
CA ASN A 10 14.54 9.44 -10.94
C ASN A 10 13.04 9.65 -10.68
N TYR A 11 12.18 9.13 -11.56
CA TYR A 11 10.74 9.44 -11.55
C TYR A 11 10.08 9.22 -10.19
N VAL A 12 10.31 8.07 -9.58
CA VAL A 12 9.69 7.72 -8.29
C VAL A 12 10.21 8.61 -7.18
N ASP A 13 11.52 8.70 -7.04
CA ASP A 13 12.16 9.40 -5.92
C ASP A 13 11.87 10.91 -5.96
N GLU A 14 11.92 11.53 -7.14
CA GLU A 14 11.56 12.95 -7.31
C GLU A 14 10.07 13.21 -7.09
N THR A 15 9.19 12.27 -7.50
CA THR A 15 7.75 12.37 -7.26
C THR A 15 7.45 12.35 -5.76
N LEU A 16 8.06 11.44 -5.01
CA LEU A 16 7.85 11.32 -3.57
C LEU A 16 8.41 12.53 -2.81
N ALA A 17 9.60 12.99 -3.19
CA ALA A 17 10.17 14.20 -2.62
C ALA A 17 9.28 15.43 -2.88
N GLY A 18 8.77 15.58 -4.10
CA GLY A 18 7.84 16.65 -4.47
C GLY A 18 6.54 16.58 -3.69
N LEU A 19 5.96 15.38 -3.52
CA LEU A 19 4.77 15.15 -2.71
C LEU A 19 4.97 15.59 -1.25
N CYS A 20 6.08 15.21 -0.64
CA CYS A 20 6.39 15.59 0.74
C CYS A 20 6.68 17.09 0.91
N LEU A 21 7.27 17.73 -0.09
CA LEU A 21 7.46 19.19 -0.08
C LEU A 21 6.13 19.94 -0.20
N ALA A 22 5.25 19.47 -1.08
CA ALA A 22 3.95 20.11 -1.31
C ALA A 22 2.96 19.92 -0.14
N HIS A 23 3.08 18.82 0.60
CA HIS A 23 2.15 18.41 1.67
C HIS A 23 2.90 17.98 2.94
N ASN A 24 3.82 18.83 3.39
CA ASN A 24 4.65 18.55 4.57
C ASN A 24 3.87 18.55 5.91
N ASP A 25 2.66 19.00 5.89
CA ASP A 25 1.69 18.89 6.99
C ASP A 25 1.05 17.50 7.09
N ILE A 26 1.04 16.73 5.97
CA ILE A 26 0.43 15.41 5.89
C ILE A 26 1.49 14.30 5.89
N TYR A 27 2.57 14.49 5.13
CA TYR A 27 3.56 13.45 4.83
C TYR A 27 4.94 13.71 5.43
N ARG A 28 5.63 12.62 5.77
CA ARG A 28 7.08 12.56 6.00
C ARG A 28 7.68 11.48 5.12
N GLN A 29 8.93 11.69 4.75
CA GLN A 29 9.75 10.69 4.07
C GLN A 29 10.99 10.42 4.94
N PRO A 30 10.91 9.52 5.94
CA PRO A 30 12.01 9.26 6.86
C PRO A 30 13.22 8.64 6.16
N GLN A 31 12.99 7.92 5.06
CA GLN A 31 14.01 7.39 4.16
C GLN A 31 13.47 7.28 2.73
N PRO A 32 14.33 7.06 1.70
CA PRO A 32 13.86 6.91 0.32
C PRO A 32 12.75 5.88 0.21
N ARG A 33 11.68 6.24 -0.52
CA ARG A 33 10.55 5.36 -0.85
C ARG A 33 9.70 4.87 0.33
N LEU A 34 9.91 5.40 1.53
CA LEU A 34 9.03 5.21 2.68
C LEU A 34 8.28 6.50 2.97
N ILE A 35 6.97 6.45 2.91
CA ILE A 35 6.09 7.56 3.25
C ILE A 35 5.33 7.24 4.53
N THR A 36 5.37 8.16 5.49
CA THR A 36 4.64 8.06 6.76
C THR A 36 3.79 9.32 6.97
N ARG A 37 2.88 9.26 7.92
CA ARG A 37 2.14 10.46 8.35
C ARG A 37 3.11 11.48 8.96
N ALA A 38 2.83 12.76 8.73
CA ALA A 38 3.59 13.86 9.34
C ALA A 38 3.44 13.91 10.85
N ASN A 39 2.22 13.68 11.33
CA ASN A 39 1.88 13.68 12.75
C ASN A 39 1.59 12.25 13.19
N SER A 40 2.44 11.70 14.06
CA SER A 40 2.15 10.45 14.76
C SER A 40 0.99 10.67 15.72
N SER A 41 0.21 9.61 15.97
CA SER A 41 -0.80 9.66 17.03
C SER A 41 -0.10 9.66 18.40
N ASP A 42 -0.48 10.56 19.28
CA ASP A 42 -0.02 10.53 20.68
C ASP A 42 -0.64 9.35 21.46
N LYS A 43 -1.66 8.71 20.91
CA LYS A 43 -2.30 7.54 21.49
C LYS A 43 -1.78 6.28 20.83
N ALA A 44 -1.45 5.29 21.64
CA ALA A 44 -1.15 3.95 21.18
C ALA A 44 -2.36 3.40 20.39
N LYS A 45 -2.13 3.00 19.14
CA LYS A 45 -3.13 2.41 18.25
C LYS A 45 -2.48 1.42 17.31
N VAL A 46 -3.29 0.58 16.71
CA VAL A 46 -2.84 -0.32 15.64
C VAL A 46 -2.31 0.49 14.48
N GLY A 47 -1.10 0.16 14.01
CA GLY A 47 -0.52 0.69 12.79
C GLY A 47 -1.15 0.05 11.55
N ILE A 48 -1.29 0.80 10.46
CA ILE A 48 -1.78 0.26 9.19
C ILE A 48 -0.78 0.58 8.11
N VAL A 49 -0.25 -0.47 7.48
CA VAL A 49 0.78 -0.38 6.45
C VAL A 49 0.26 -0.95 5.14
N THR A 50 0.60 -0.28 4.07
CA THR A 50 0.45 -0.78 2.70
C THR A 50 1.76 -0.66 1.94
N GLY A 51 1.81 -1.24 0.76
CA GLY A 51 2.93 -1.11 -0.16
C GLY A 51 2.60 -1.68 -1.51
N GLY A 52 3.43 -1.36 -2.46
CA GLY A 52 3.32 -1.82 -3.83
C GLY A 52 4.05 -0.92 -4.80
N GLY A 53 3.96 -1.24 -6.09
CA GLY A 53 4.57 -0.47 -7.16
C GLY A 53 3.99 0.92 -7.27
N SER A 54 4.83 1.91 -7.53
CA SER A 54 4.40 3.27 -7.89
C SER A 54 3.75 3.30 -9.27
N GLY A 55 3.15 4.42 -9.64
CA GLY A 55 2.50 4.59 -10.94
C GLY A 55 0.98 4.50 -10.89
N HIS A 56 0.42 4.01 -9.82
CA HIS A 56 -1.02 3.87 -9.59
C HIS A 56 -1.61 5.01 -8.75
N LEU A 57 -1.08 6.22 -8.87
CA LEU A 57 -1.52 7.36 -8.05
C LEU A 57 -3.06 7.54 -8.07
N PRO A 58 -3.69 7.82 -6.93
CA PRO A 58 -3.13 8.15 -5.59
C PRO A 58 -2.70 6.95 -4.73
N VAL A 59 -2.89 5.73 -5.20
CA VAL A 59 -2.43 4.52 -4.50
C VAL A 59 -0.89 4.50 -4.57
N PHE A 60 -0.19 4.38 -3.49
CA PHE A 60 -0.57 4.09 -2.10
C PHE A 60 -0.43 5.35 -1.23
N THR A 61 0.44 6.26 -1.59
CA THR A 61 0.84 7.44 -0.83
C THR A 61 -0.31 8.39 -0.55
N GLY A 62 -1.25 8.56 -1.50
CA GLY A 62 -2.40 9.44 -1.34
C GLY A 62 -3.40 9.01 -0.26
N TYR A 63 -3.18 7.85 0.37
CA TYR A 63 -4.02 7.33 1.46
C TYR A 63 -3.28 7.24 2.80
N VAL A 64 -2.07 7.76 2.89
CA VAL A 64 -1.38 7.94 4.18
C VAL A 64 -1.94 9.17 4.88
N GLY A 65 -2.47 9.00 6.08
CA GLY A 65 -3.07 10.11 6.83
C GLY A 65 -3.89 9.66 8.03
N GLU A 66 -4.45 10.62 8.74
CA GLU A 66 -5.26 10.37 9.93
C GLU A 66 -6.53 9.58 9.57
N GLY A 67 -6.79 8.51 10.32
CA GLY A 67 -7.92 7.61 10.09
C GLY A 67 -7.85 6.81 8.78
N LEU A 68 -6.64 6.69 8.22
CA LEU A 68 -6.28 5.93 7.02
C LEU A 68 -5.01 5.11 7.29
N LEU A 69 -4.05 5.13 6.37
CA LEU A 69 -2.75 4.45 6.52
C LEU A 69 -1.78 5.25 7.40
N ASP A 70 -0.92 4.54 8.11
CA ASP A 70 0.18 5.12 8.88
C ASP A 70 1.48 5.19 8.09
N ALA A 71 1.73 4.18 7.22
CA ALA A 71 2.89 4.15 6.35
C ALA A 71 2.61 3.43 5.02
N ALA A 72 3.40 3.79 4.01
CA ALA A 72 3.40 3.13 2.71
C ALA A 72 4.85 2.90 2.22
N ALA A 73 5.18 1.65 1.90
CA ALA A 73 6.40 1.29 1.18
C ALA A 73 6.17 1.39 -0.33
N VAL A 74 6.98 2.17 -1.03
CA VAL A 74 6.77 2.50 -2.45
C VAL A 74 7.85 1.87 -3.31
N GLY A 75 7.45 0.97 -4.19
CA GLY A 75 8.32 0.32 -5.16
C GLY A 75 8.59 1.18 -6.40
N ASP A 76 9.32 0.60 -7.35
CA ASP A 76 9.43 1.19 -8.68
C ASP A 76 8.09 1.18 -9.43
N VAL A 77 8.07 1.79 -10.61
CA VAL A 77 6.84 1.82 -11.42
C VAL A 77 6.43 0.37 -11.74
N PHE A 78 5.28 -0.04 -11.20
CA PHE A 78 4.71 -1.39 -11.30
C PHE A 78 5.60 -2.53 -10.77
N ALA A 79 6.49 -2.24 -9.84
CA ALA A 79 7.33 -3.24 -9.18
C ALA A 79 7.20 -3.14 -7.64
N SER A 80 7.11 -4.28 -6.99
CA SER A 80 6.99 -4.34 -5.52
C SER A 80 8.22 -3.74 -4.83
N PRO A 81 8.04 -3.04 -3.68
CA PRO A 81 9.15 -2.64 -2.83
C PRO A 81 9.85 -3.85 -2.21
N SER A 82 11.10 -3.69 -1.77
CA SER A 82 11.85 -4.75 -1.10
C SER A 82 11.26 -5.12 0.26
N ALA A 83 11.51 -6.34 0.72
CA ALA A 83 11.11 -6.79 2.06
C ALA A 83 11.70 -5.90 3.17
N ASP A 84 12.95 -5.46 3.03
CA ASP A 84 13.58 -4.55 3.99
C ASP A 84 12.83 -3.22 4.11
N LEU A 85 12.42 -2.62 2.97
CA LEU A 85 11.65 -1.38 2.98
C LEU A 85 10.25 -1.59 3.59
N MET A 86 9.63 -2.75 3.35
CA MET A 86 8.36 -3.11 3.98
C MET A 86 8.53 -3.32 5.50
N ALA A 87 9.62 -3.95 5.96
CA ALA A 87 9.94 -4.08 7.38
C ALA A 87 10.12 -2.72 8.05
N ASP A 88 10.80 -1.79 7.40
CA ASP A 88 10.97 -0.43 7.89
C ASP A 88 9.64 0.34 7.94
N ALA A 89 8.73 0.09 6.99
CA ALA A 89 7.38 0.67 7.03
C ALA A 89 6.57 0.11 8.22
N ILE A 90 6.71 -1.18 8.53
CA ILE A 90 6.08 -1.80 9.70
C ILE A 90 6.62 -1.17 10.98
N ARG A 91 7.95 -1.07 11.13
CA ARG A 91 8.60 -0.41 12.28
C ARG A 91 8.15 1.03 12.47
N ALA A 92 8.05 1.78 11.37
CA ALA A 92 7.62 3.18 11.39
C ALA A 92 6.13 3.36 11.77
N ALA A 93 5.29 2.36 11.53
CA ALA A 93 3.87 2.39 11.84
C ALA A 93 3.53 1.79 13.20
N ASP A 94 4.41 0.97 13.76
CA ASP A 94 4.14 0.33 15.05
C ASP A 94 4.14 1.36 16.18
N ASN A 95 3.16 1.22 17.03
CA ASN A 95 2.98 2.04 18.24
C ASN A 95 2.63 1.14 19.44
N GLY A 96 3.21 -0.08 19.47
CA GLY A 96 3.04 -1.05 20.53
C GLY A 96 1.69 -1.77 20.57
N GLN A 97 0.86 -1.62 19.53
CA GLN A 97 -0.44 -2.31 19.40
C GLN A 97 -0.47 -3.30 18.23
N GLY A 98 0.69 -3.50 17.57
CA GLY A 98 0.84 -4.30 16.38
C GLY A 98 0.39 -3.58 15.10
N VAL A 99 0.59 -4.25 13.97
CA VAL A 99 0.43 -3.65 12.64
C VAL A 99 -0.45 -4.52 11.74
N LEU A 100 -1.44 -3.90 11.12
CA LEU A 100 -2.21 -4.50 10.02
C LEU A 100 -1.50 -4.19 8.70
N LEU A 101 -1.16 -5.23 7.94
CA LEU A 101 -0.67 -5.17 6.58
C LEU A 101 -1.89 -5.30 5.64
N LEU A 102 -2.22 -4.23 4.92
CA LEU A 102 -3.38 -4.18 4.04
C LEU A 102 -2.96 -3.73 2.65
N TYR A 103 -2.91 -4.63 1.70
CA TYR A 103 -2.38 -4.40 0.36
C TYR A 103 -3.07 -5.25 -0.72
N GLY A 104 -2.75 -5.01 -1.98
CA GLY A 104 -3.32 -5.72 -3.12
C GLY A 104 -2.80 -7.15 -3.24
N ASN A 105 -3.61 -8.05 -3.76
CA ASN A 105 -3.28 -9.46 -3.96
C ASN A 105 -2.35 -9.66 -5.17
N TYR A 106 -1.07 -9.33 -5.00
CA TYR A 106 -0.01 -9.48 -6.00
C TYR A 106 1.14 -10.30 -5.43
N GLY A 107 1.63 -11.27 -6.21
CA GLY A 107 2.61 -12.26 -5.72
C GLY A 107 3.90 -11.67 -5.16
N GLY A 108 4.44 -10.62 -5.79
CA GLY A 108 5.64 -9.94 -5.30
C GLY A 108 5.41 -9.22 -3.96
N ASP A 109 4.27 -8.55 -3.81
CA ASP A 109 3.93 -7.87 -2.56
C ASP A 109 3.69 -8.87 -1.43
N ILE A 110 2.98 -9.97 -1.70
CA ILE A 110 2.74 -11.05 -0.72
C ILE A 110 4.07 -11.59 -0.22
N MET A 111 4.94 -12.03 -1.13
CA MET A 111 6.23 -12.62 -0.75
C MET A 111 7.08 -11.66 0.10
N ASN A 112 7.15 -10.39 -0.29
CA ASN A 112 7.98 -9.42 0.41
C ASN A 112 7.38 -8.99 1.75
N PHE A 113 6.05 -8.86 1.87
CA PHE A 113 5.40 -8.58 3.16
C PHE A 113 5.45 -9.77 4.11
N ASP A 114 5.36 -11.01 3.62
CA ASP A 114 5.52 -12.21 4.46
C ASP A 114 6.94 -12.23 5.06
N MET A 115 7.97 -12.01 4.24
CA MET A 115 9.36 -11.91 4.72
C MET A 115 9.54 -10.75 5.72
N ALA A 116 8.97 -9.58 5.43
CA ALA A 116 9.06 -8.42 6.30
C ALA A 116 8.38 -8.67 7.66
N SER A 117 7.19 -9.27 7.65
CA SER A 117 6.46 -9.58 8.89
C SER A 117 7.18 -10.59 9.76
N GLU A 118 7.77 -11.64 9.17
CA GLU A 118 8.61 -12.60 9.89
C GLU A 118 9.84 -11.93 10.49
N THR A 119 10.48 -11.03 9.73
CA THR A 119 11.66 -10.30 10.20
C THR A 119 11.33 -9.43 11.42
N VAL A 120 10.29 -8.62 11.36
CA VAL A 120 9.95 -7.70 12.47
C VAL A 120 9.35 -8.43 13.68
N ASP A 121 8.71 -9.58 13.48
CA ASP A 121 8.28 -10.44 14.60
C ASP A 121 9.50 -10.99 15.34
N PHE A 122 10.49 -11.48 14.60
CA PHE A 122 11.70 -12.06 15.18
C PHE A 122 12.63 -11.03 15.83
N GLU A 123 12.87 -9.90 15.14
CA GLU A 123 13.85 -8.91 15.59
C GLU A 123 13.28 -7.91 16.59
N ASP A 124 12.02 -7.48 16.39
CA ASP A 124 11.42 -6.35 17.10
C ASP A 124 10.20 -6.77 17.96
N ASN A 125 9.77 -8.03 17.88
CA ASN A 125 8.58 -8.55 18.55
C ASN A 125 7.31 -7.76 18.17
N ILE A 126 7.21 -7.34 16.90
CA ILE A 126 6.05 -6.63 16.37
C ILE A 126 5.07 -7.63 15.77
N ARG A 127 3.90 -7.77 16.39
CA ARG A 127 2.83 -8.63 15.87
C ARG A 127 2.19 -8.01 14.63
N CYS A 128 2.18 -8.76 13.53
CA CYS A 128 1.51 -8.38 12.28
C CYS A 128 0.29 -9.26 11.98
N THR A 129 -0.68 -8.69 11.28
CA THR A 129 -1.77 -9.41 10.61
C THR A 129 -1.88 -8.93 9.18
N THR A 130 -2.35 -9.81 8.27
CA THR A 130 -2.45 -9.49 6.85
C THR A 130 -3.89 -9.58 6.35
N VAL A 131 -4.31 -8.60 5.55
CA VAL A 131 -5.55 -8.63 4.78
C VAL A 131 -5.23 -8.28 3.33
N LEU A 132 -5.56 -9.19 2.42
CA LEU A 132 -5.40 -8.97 0.98
C LEU A 132 -6.67 -8.36 0.37
N ALA A 133 -6.50 -7.32 -0.42
CA ALA A 133 -7.57 -6.78 -1.23
C ALA A 133 -7.75 -7.64 -2.50
N THR A 134 -8.98 -8.06 -2.76
CA THR A 134 -9.37 -8.95 -3.86
C THR A 134 -10.65 -8.44 -4.52
N ASP A 135 -10.74 -7.15 -4.74
CA ASP A 135 -11.97 -6.47 -5.14
C ASP A 135 -12.26 -6.52 -6.64
N ASP A 136 -11.25 -6.73 -7.51
CA ASP A 136 -11.43 -6.71 -8.96
C ASP A 136 -12.15 -7.97 -9.47
N ILE A 137 -13.43 -7.83 -9.78
CA ILE A 137 -14.27 -8.95 -10.23
C ILE A 137 -13.97 -9.41 -11.67
N ALA A 138 -13.25 -8.59 -12.44
CA ALA A 138 -12.87 -8.95 -13.80
C ALA A 138 -11.65 -9.87 -13.85
N SER A 139 -10.84 -9.92 -12.79
CA SER A 139 -9.56 -10.65 -12.79
C SER A 139 -9.68 -12.14 -12.41
N ALA A 140 -10.80 -12.59 -11.84
CA ALA A 140 -11.09 -14.02 -11.62
C ALA A 140 -12.58 -14.27 -11.33
N THR A 141 -13.01 -15.52 -11.56
CA THR A 141 -14.39 -15.95 -11.35
C THR A 141 -14.83 -15.87 -9.88
N PRO A 142 -16.13 -15.93 -9.57
CA PRO A 142 -16.60 -16.00 -8.18
C PRO A 142 -16.04 -17.17 -7.38
N GLU A 143 -15.84 -18.32 -8.02
CA GLU A 143 -15.29 -19.55 -7.41
C GLU A 143 -13.81 -19.39 -7.05
N GLU A 144 -13.11 -18.53 -7.79
CA GLU A 144 -11.69 -18.21 -7.61
C GLU A 144 -11.46 -16.81 -7.03
N ALA A 145 -12.45 -16.26 -6.31
CA ALA A 145 -12.41 -14.89 -5.78
C ALA A 145 -11.14 -14.57 -4.96
N HIS A 146 -10.54 -15.58 -4.32
CA HIS A 146 -9.27 -15.44 -3.59
C HIS A 146 -8.06 -15.12 -4.48
N LYS A 147 -8.17 -15.34 -5.80
CA LYS A 147 -7.13 -15.01 -6.79
C LYS A 147 -7.30 -13.61 -7.39
N ARG A 148 -8.41 -12.94 -7.11
CA ARG A 148 -8.69 -11.60 -7.66
C ARG A 148 -7.64 -10.62 -7.23
N ARG A 149 -7.40 -9.63 -8.10
CA ARG A 149 -6.50 -8.50 -7.81
C ARG A 149 -7.17 -7.49 -6.87
N GLY A 150 -6.34 -6.80 -6.08
CA GLY A 150 -6.75 -5.64 -5.31
C GLY A 150 -6.45 -4.36 -6.09
N VAL A 151 -7.47 -3.56 -6.34
CA VAL A 151 -7.34 -2.33 -7.14
C VAL A 151 -8.01 -1.15 -6.40
N ALA A 152 -8.99 -0.52 -6.99
CA ALA A 152 -9.61 0.70 -6.45
C ALA A 152 -10.36 0.47 -5.12
N GLY A 153 -10.81 -0.76 -4.85
CA GLY A 153 -11.54 -1.10 -3.63
C GLY A 153 -10.72 -1.05 -2.35
N MET A 154 -9.38 -1.08 -2.46
CA MET A 154 -8.49 -0.96 -1.30
C MET A 154 -8.76 0.27 -0.44
N ILE A 155 -9.19 1.39 -1.04
CA ILE A 155 -9.51 2.63 -0.31
C ILE A 155 -10.55 2.40 0.79
N TYR A 156 -11.55 1.56 0.55
CA TYR A 156 -12.57 1.26 1.55
C TYR A 156 -11.97 0.48 2.73
N GLY A 157 -11.07 -0.47 2.44
CA GLY A 157 -10.29 -1.17 3.45
C GLY A 157 -9.46 -0.23 4.30
N PHE A 158 -8.67 0.64 3.67
CA PHE A 158 -7.86 1.66 4.36
C PHE A 158 -8.72 2.55 5.25
N LYS A 159 -9.84 3.03 4.74
CA LYS A 159 -10.73 3.93 5.49
C LYS A 159 -11.39 3.25 6.67
N MET A 160 -11.92 2.05 6.50
CA MET A 160 -12.60 1.33 7.57
C MET A 160 -11.64 0.82 8.65
N ALA A 161 -10.49 0.27 8.23
CA ALA A 161 -9.44 -0.14 9.16
C ALA A 161 -8.84 1.06 9.91
N GLY A 162 -8.51 2.14 9.18
CA GLY A 162 -7.94 3.36 9.76
C GLY A 162 -8.86 4.03 10.78
N ALA A 163 -10.15 4.15 10.45
CA ALA A 163 -11.14 4.67 11.39
C ALA A 163 -11.25 3.78 12.64
N LYS A 164 -11.28 2.45 12.46
CA LYS A 164 -11.39 1.51 13.58
C LYS A 164 -10.14 1.53 14.47
N ALA A 165 -8.96 1.62 13.89
CA ALA A 165 -7.71 1.79 14.65
C ALA A 165 -7.68 3.11 15.42
N GLN A 166 -8.21 4.19 14.83
CA GLN A 166 -8.29 5.50 15.48
C GLN A 166 -9.24 5.52 16.70
N GLU A 167 -10.23 4.65 16.73
CA GLU A 167 -11.10 4.42 17.89
C GLU A 167 -10.39 3.67 19.04
N GLY A 168 -9.18 3.15 18.82
CA GLY A 168 -8.42 2.39 19.81
C GLY A 168 -8.79 0.90 19.87
N ALA A 169 -9.33 0.35 18.78
CA ALA A 169 -9.64 -1.07 18.69
C ALA A 169 -8.37 -1.94 18.66
N THR A 170 -8.50 -3.20 19.08
CA THR A 170 -7.43 -4.19 19.06
C THR A 170 -7.03 -4.59 17.62
N LEU A 171 -5.82 -5.13 17.44
CA LEU A 171 -5.35 -5.61 16.12
C LEU A 171 -6.34 -6.61 15.50
N ASP A 172 -6.88 -7.54 16.31
CA ASP A 172 -7.83 -8.54 15.83
C ASP A 172 -9.15 -7.91 15.35
N GLU A 173 -9.64 -6.87 16.02
CA GLU A 173 -10.84 -6.15 15.61
C GLU A 173 -10.61 -5.34 14.33
N VAL A 174 -9.48 -4.64 14.24
CA VAL A 174 -9.10 -3.87 13.03
C VAL A 174 -8.97 -4.80 11.84
N THR A 175 -8.28 -5.94 12.01
CA THR A 175 -8.14 -6.98 10.99
C THR A 175 -9.49 -7.52 10.54
N ARG A 176 -10.38 -7.85 11.49
CA ARG A 176 -11.72 -8.35 11.18
C ARG A 176 -12.55 -7.34 10.38
N ILE A 177 -12.44 -6.04 10.70
CA ILE A 177 -13.15 -4.99 9.95
C ILE A 177 -12.56 -4.83 8.56
N ALA A 178 -11.24 -4.83 8.41
CA ALA A 178 -10.58 -4.80 7.11
C ALA A 178 -11.00 -5.99 6.23
N GLN A 179 -10.93 -7.20 6.79
CA GLN A 179 -11.34 -8.43 6.09
C GLN A 179 -12.80 -8.36 5.63
N LYS A 180 -13.73 -8.02 6.55
CA LYS A 180 -15.14 -7.86 6.22
C LYS A 180 -15.36 -6.82 5.11
N THR A 181 -14.61 -5.74 5.12
CA THR A 181 -14.71 -4.69 4.10
C THR A 181 -14.26 -5.23 2.74
N MET A 182 -13.11 -5.90 2.67
CA MET A 182 -12.61 -6.45 1.41
C MET A 182 -13.53 -7.55 0.85
N GLU A 183 -14.05 -8.43 1.71
CA GLU A 183 -15.01 -9.47 1.30
C GLU A 183 -16.30 -8.91 0.69
N ASN A 184 -16.68 -7.68 1.05
CA ASN A 184 -17.91 -7.04 0.56
C ASN A 184 -17.65 -5.92 -0.46
N THR A 185 -16.40 -5.69 -0.86
CA THR A 185 -16.03 -4.71 -1.88
C THR A 185 -15.88 -5.38 -3.23
N ARG A 186 -16.44 -4.75 -4.27
CA ARG A 186 -16.31 -5.19 -5.67
C ARG A 186 -16.02 -3.98 -6.53
N THR A 187 -15.03 -4.13 -7.40
CA THR A 187 -14.69 -3.14 -8.42
C THR A 187 -14.54 -3.79 -9.78
N ILE A 188 -14.56 -2.99 -10.80
CA ILE A 188 -14.20 -3.37 -12.16
C ILE A 188 -13.41 -2.24 -12.79
N GLY A 189 -12.27 -2.57 -13.40
CA GLY A 189 -11.45 -1.63 -14.14
C GLY A 189 -11.52 -1.88 -15.64
N CYS A 190 -11.30 -0.84 -16.42
CA CYS A 190 -11.19 -0.91 -17.88
C CYS A 190 -10.04 -0.02 -18.33
N ALA A 191 -9.08 -0.59 -19.05
CA ALA A 191 -8.01 0.16 -19.70
C ALA A 191 -8.32 0.36 -21.18
N LEU A 192 -8.24 1.61 -21.65
CA LEU A 192 -8.48 1.95 -23.07
C LEU A 192 -7.23 1.77 -23.92
N THR A 193 -6.05 1.92 -23.32
CA THR A 193 -4.75 1.78 -23.98
C THR A 193 -3.72 1.24 -23.02
N SER A 194 -2.68 0.56 -23.53
CA SER A 194 -1.53 0.15 -22.72
C SER A 194 -0.74 1.34 -22.20
N CYS A 195 -0.12 1.17 -21.04
CA CYS A 195 0.79 2.14 -20.42
C CYS A 195 2.20 2.07 -21.04
N THR A 196 2.94 3.18 -20.97
CA THR A 196 4.37 3.22 -21.31
C THR A 196 5.16 3.53 -20.04
N LEU A 197 6.05 2.63 -19.67
CA LEU A 197 6.92 2.80 -18.50
C LEU A 197 7.95 3.93 -18.75
N PRO A 198 8.15 4.87 -17.79
CA PRO A 198 9.10 5.96 -17.96
C PRO A 198 10.54 5.50 -18.24
N ALA A 199 11.03 4.48 -17.52
CA ALA A 199 12.41 4.02 -17.61
C ALA A 199 12.69 3.14 -18.84
N VAL A 200 11.70 2.42 -19.34
CA VAL A 200 11.89 1.41 -20.40
C VAL A 200 11.58 1.97 -21.79
N GLY A 201 10.73 2.98 -21.87
CA GLY A 201 10.32 3.58 -23.15
C GLY A 201 9.46 2.66 -24.04
N HIS A 202 9.16 1.45 -23.57
CA HIS A 202 8.31 0.48 -24.25
C HIS A 202 6.93 0.41 -23.61
N ARG A 203 5.94 -0.04 -24.38
CA ARG A 203 4.61 -0.34 -23.82
C ARG A 203 4.71 -1.50 -22.86
N SER A 204 4.11 -1.36 -21.68
CA SER A 204 3.95 -2.45 -20.74
C SER A 204 2.94 -3.46 -21.31
N GLU A 205 3.34 -4.73 -21.39
CA GLU A 205 2.43 -5.82 -21.76
C GLU A 205 1.58 -6.29 -20.57
N GLU A 206 1.97 -5.95 -19.34
CA GLU A 206 1.27 -6.39 -18.12
C GLU A 206 -0.17 -5.88 -17.99
N HIS A 207 -0.52 -4.82 -18.72
CA HIS A 207 -1.88 -4.27 -18.72
C HIS A 207 -2.65 -4.53 -20.02
N THR A 208 -2.10 -5.35 -20.93
CA THR A 208 -2.76 -5.73 -22.19
C THR A 208 -3.21 -7.18 -22.23
N SER A 209 -2.79 -7.96 -21.26
CA SER A 209 -3.25 -9.35 -21.14
C SER A 209 -4.42 -9.39 -20.16
N GLU A 210 -5.61 -9.08 -20.69
CA GLU A 210 -6.88 -9.68 -20.27
C GLU A 210 -8.06 -8.88 -20.81
#